data_85786c9254e1685295e2e46ec4d9f305
#
_entry.id   85786c9254e1685295e2e46ec4d9f305
#
_cell.length_a   1.000
_cell.length_b   1.000
_cell.length_c   1.000
_cell.angle_alpha   90.00
_cell.angle_beta   90.00
_cell.angle_gamma   90.00
#
_symmetry.space_group_name_H-M   'P 1'
#
loop_
_entity.id
_entity.type
_entity.pdbx_description
1 polymer ?
#
loop_
_entity_poly.entity_id
_entity_poly.type
_entity_poly.pdbx_seq_one_letter_code
_entity_poly.pdbx_strand_id
1 'polypeptide(L)'
;MMYRAFICLIWLGTALAVRAGSVALESLTVGSTTYSNVTVFGANATDLFFTSDRGVSNVKLRYLSPELQEKFNYNSNAAAKIEEQQITDAKRYQENFAASMAAKARAVREEREARVQETYSQAGLADAVSDESPLGQTAPELDFTNWFGVKPSLAGKFTIISVWSPKSASCRKWIPALNELRKTLAGKVEVVGVTSASEDEVSQTDPKTDFPTAIDPKGRFLEEAGVTTLPCVLLVDTNNVVRYLGHPAAVTTNTLRGLFKNSEE
;
A
#
# COMPACT_ATOMS: atom_id res chain seq x y z
N MET A 1 7.20 23.58 -11.56
CA MET A 1 7.35 24.57 -10.50
C MET A 1 6.09 24.55 -9.64
N MET A 2 6.08 23.77 -8.57
CA MET A 2 4.93 23.69 -7.65
C MET A 2 5.38 24.20 -6.28
N TYR A 3 4.84 25.35 -5.89
CA TYR A 3 5.01 25.94 -4.56
C TYR A 3 4.34 25.05 -3.51
N ARG A 4 5.12 24.46 -2.61
CA ARG A 4 4.63 23.84 -1.39
C ARG A 4 4.42 24.93 -0.35
N ALA A 5 3.17 25.33 -0.13
CA ALA A 5 2.78 26.15 1.01
C ALA A 5 2.84 25.31 2.28
N PHE A 6 3.81 25.58 3.14
CA PHE A 6 3.84 25.10 4.53
C PHE A 6 2.84 25.97 5.34
N ILE A 7 1.71 25.39 5.70
CA ILE A 7 0.78 26.00 6.66
C ILE A 7 1.36 25.75 8.05
N CYS A 8 1.98 26.79 8.63
CA CYS A 8 2.32 26.82 10.06
C CYS A 8 1.02 26.95 10.86
N LEU A 9 0.59 25.89 11.52
CA LEU A 9 -0.44 25.94 12.56
C LEU A 9 0.14 26.68 13.78
N ILE A 10 -0.30 27.93 13.97
CA ILE A 10 -0.01 28.73 15.15
C ILE A 10 -0.88 28.17 16.29
N TRP A 11 -0.26 27.44 17.21
CA TRP A 11 -0.89 27.07 18.48
C TRP A 11 -0.91 28.30 19.40
N LEU A 12 -2.11 28.83 19.68
CA LEU A 12 -2.32 29.79 20.77
C LEU A 12 -2.22 29.06 22.12
N GLY A 13 -1.01 28.90 22.64
CA GLY A 13 -0.78 28.68 24.07
C GLY A 13 -0.84 30.03 24.77
N THR A 14 -1.56 30.12 25.86
CA THR A 14 -1.64 31.31 26.72
C THR A 14 -0.24 31.77 27.15
N ALA A 15 0.35 32.63 26.33
CA ALA A 15 1.59 33.28 26.65
C ALA A 15 1.25 34.41 27.62
N LEU A 16 1.80 34.37 28.83
CA LEU A 16 2.03 35.60 29.61
C LEU A 16 2.86 36.51 28.72
N ALA A 17 2.20 37.45 28.08
CA ALA A 17 2.85 38.46 27.24
C ALA A 17 3.68 39.35 28.16
N VAL A 18 4.95 39.06 28.27
CA VAL A 18 5.93 40.07 28.63
C VAL A 18 5.88 41.08 27.47
N ARG A 19 5.47 42.30 27.78
CA ARG A 19 5.43 43.46 26.90
C ARG A 19 6.88 43.75 26.47
N ALA A 20 7.34 43.06 25.44
CA ALA A 20 8.68 43.25 24.91
C ALA A 20 8.66 44.49 24.02
N GLY A 21 9.23 45.55 24.47
CA GLY A 21 9.79 46.54 23.56
C GLY A 21 10.76 45.80 22.64
N SER A 22 10.69 46.05 21.35
CA SER A 22 11.63 45.45 20.37
C SER A 22 13.07 45.78 20.81
N VAL A 23 13.88 44.77 21.07
CA VAL A 23 15.29 44.92 21.43
C VAL A 23 16.12 44.76 20.17
N ALA A 24 16.79 45.85 19.79
CA ALA A 24 17.73 45.82 18.67
C ALA A 24 19.12 45.38 19.19
N LEU A 25 19.74 44.47 18.44
CA LEU A 25 21.11 44.00 18.66
C LEU A 25 21.84 44.14 17.34
N GLU A 26 23.07 44.68 17.36
CA GLU A 26 23.89 44.78 16.14
C GLU A 26 24.17 43.38 15.53
N SER A 27 24.42 42.41 16.41
CA SER A 27 24.62 41.04 16.02
C SER A 27 24.18 40.06 17.10
N LEU A 28 23.81 38.84 16.70
CA LEU A 28 23.50 37.73 17.59
C LEU A 28 24.27 36.49 17.09
N THR A 29 25.20 36.00 17.91
CA THR A 29 25.96 34.78 17.61
C THR A 29 25.42 33.62 18.42
N VAL A 30 25.09 32.52 17.69
CA VAL A 30 24.61 31.28 18.30
C VAL A 30 25.39 30.13 17.70
N GLY A 31 26.24 29.50 18.50
CA GLY A 31 27.19 28.48 17.99
C GLY A 31 28.13 29.08 16.92
N SER A 32 28.12 28.53 15.74
CA SER A 32 28.93 28.99 14.60
C SER A 32 28.18 30.01 13.70
N THR A 33 26.94 30.37 14.03
CA THR A 33 26.11 31.24 13.18
C THR A 33 25.97 32.61 13.79
N THR A 34 26.30 33.66 12.99
CA THR A 34 26.09 35.05 13.36
C THR A 34 24.99 35.67 12.51
N TYR A 35 24.05 36.32 13.16
CA TYR A 35 22.96 37.08 12.57
C TYR A 35 23.26 38.58 12.73
N SER A 36 23.07 39.37 11.70
CA SER A 36 23.29 40.83 11.70
C SER A 36 21.94 41.58 11.64
N ASN A 37 21.92 42.81 12.15
CA ASN A 37 20.71 43.64 12.21
C ASN A 37 19.52 42.92 12.88
N VAL A 38 19.77 42.44 14.09
CA VAL A 38 18.80 41.61 14.81
C VAL A 38 17.82 42.52 15.57
N THR A 39 16.53 42.28 15.34
CA THR A 39 15.45 42.90 16.12
C THR A 39 14.63 41.80 16.78
N VAL A 40 14.76 41.69 18.09
CA VAL A 40 14.00 40.72 18.89
C VAL A 40 12.59 41.26 19.10
N PHE A 41 11.59 40.44 18.72
CA PHE A 41 10.17 40.79 18.89
C PHE A 41 9.45 39.91 19.92
N GLY A 42 10.09 38.86 20.41
CA GLY A 42 9.49 37.99 21.44
C GLY A 42 10.46 36.95 21.97
N ALA A 43 10.16 36.48 23.16
CA ALA A 43 10.81 35.34 23.81
C ALA A 43 9.77 34.52 24.54
N ASN A 44 9.94 33.21 24.58
CA ASN A 44 9.23 32.32 25.47
C ASN A 44 10.23 31.60 26.40
N ALA A 45 9.82 30.62 27.17
CA ALA A 45 10.71 29.95 28.09
C ALA A 45 11.87 29.18 27.41
N THR A 46 11.77 28.85 26.13
CA THR A 46 12.75 28.03 25.41
C THR A 46 13.40 28.73 24.23
N ASP A 47 12.71 29.68 23.59
CA ASP A 47 13.10 30.26 22.32
C ASP A 47 13.08 31.78 22.32
N LEU A 48 14.01 32.39 21.60
CA LEU A 48 14.07 33.80 21.26
C LEU A 48 13.66 33.98 19.81
N PHE A 49 12.69 34.85 19.51
CA PHE A 49 12.18 35.17 18.20
C PHE A 49 12.67 36.53 17.72
N PHE A 50 13.23 36.60 16.55
CA PHE A 50 13.82 37.82 16.00
C PHE A 50 13.74 37.89 14.48
N THR A 51 13.93 39.10 13.96
CA THR A 51 14.23 39.37 12.57
C THR A 51 15.70 39.71 12.40
N SER A 52 16.28 39.37 11.27
CA SER A 52 17.67 39.71 10.87
C SER A 52 17.73 39.94 9.39
N ASP A 53 18.90 40.22 8.86
CA ASP A 53 19.15 40.32 7.40
C ASP A 53 18.74 39.04 6.64
N ARG A 54 18.64 37.91 7.35
CA ARG A 54 18.20 36.59 6.82
C ARG A 54 16.69 36.34 6.93
N GLY A 55 15.93 37.32 7.43
CA GLY A 55 14.49 37.20 7.68
C GLY A 55 14.15 36.81 9.14
N VAL A 56 12.93 36.28 9.31
CA VAL A 56 12.42 35.85 10.62
C VAL A 56 13.05 34.52 11.02
N SER A 57 13.54 34.46 12.26
CA SER A 57 14.22 33.28 12.81
C SER A 57 13.91 33.14 14.31
N ASN A 58 14.15 31.93 14.83
CA ASN A 58 14.21 31.70 16.27
C ASN A 58 15.45 30.89 16.64
N VAL A 59 15.90 31.07 17.86
CA VAL A 59 17.01 30.31 18.45
C VAL A 59 16.65 29.88 19.86
N LYS A 60 17.19 28.75 20.30
CA LYS A 60 16.99 28.31 21.68
C LYS A 60 17.78 29.17 22.65
N LEU A 61 17.12 29.69 23.69
CA LEU A 61 17.70 30.52 24.72
C LEU A 61 18.91 29.86 25.39
N ARG A 62 18.90 28.55 25.54
CA ARG A 62 20.03 27.79 26.15
C ARG A 62 21.35 27.91 25.40
N TYR A 63 21.33 28.31 24.12
CA TYR A 63 22.53 28.45 23.31
C TYR A 63 23.05 29.91 23.25
N LEU A 64 22.37 30.82 23.90
CA LEU A 64 22.79 32.22 24.02
C LEU A 64 23.88 32.38 25.08
N SER A 65 24.60 33.51 25.00
CA SER A 65 25.55 33.88 26.05
C SER A 65 24.83 34.07 27.38
N PRO A 66 25.52 33.88 28.53
CA PRO A 66 24.92 34.05 29.84
C PRO A 66 24.25 35.44 30.07
N GLU A 67 24.85 36.48 29.52
CA GLU A 67 24.32 37.85 29.56
C GLU A 67 22.97 37.97 28.83
N LEU A 68 22.83 37.31 27.66
CA LEU A 68 21.57 37.30 26.91
C LEU A 68 20.56 36.39 27.58
N GLN A 69 20.98 35.27 28.15
CA GLN A 69 20.10 34.41 28.95
C GLN A 69 19.48 35.16 30.12
N GLU A 70 20.27 35.92 30.85
CA GLU A 70 19.79 36.78 31.96
C GLU A 70 18.86 37.87 31.44
N LYS A 71 19.25 38.55 30.37
CA LYS A 71 18.44 39.62 29.75
C LYS A 71 17.06 39.16 29.33
N PHE A 72 16.92 37.93 28.86
CA PHE A 72 15.65 37.32 28.41
C PHE A 72 15.03 36.38 29.45
N ASN A 73 15.47 36.45 30.72
CA ASN A 73 14.95 35.69 31.87
C ASN A 73 14.90 34.17 31.62
N TYR A 74 15.93 33.63 30.98
CA TYR A 74 16.01 32.20 30.75
C TYR A 74 16.12 31.40 32.03
N ASN A 75 15.22 30.42 32.18
CA ASN A 75 15.25 29.46 33.28
C ASN A 75 15.40 28.05 32.77
N SER A 76 16.54 27.44 32.98
CA SER A 76 16.88 26.12 32.46
C SER A 76 15.91 25.02 32.90
N ASN A 77 15.45 25.07 34.17
CA ASN A 77 14.53 24.05 34.70
C ASN A 77 13.12 24.20 34.11
N ALA A 78 12.65 25.43 33.93
CA ALA A 78 11.36 25.69 33.29
C ALA A 78 11.41 25.32 31.82
N ALA A 79 12.48 25.66 31.12
CA ALA A 79 12.69 25.31 29.72
C ALA A 79 12.74 23.78 29.50
N ALA A 80 13.47 23.05 30.35
CA ALA A 80 13.57 21.59 30.26
C ALA A 80 12.20 20.92 30.42
N LYS A 81 11.37 21.35 31.35
CA LYS A 81 10.01 20.82 31.54
C LYS A 81 9.14 21.04 30.31
N ILE A 82 9.22 22.23 29.71
CA ILE A 82 8.43 22.55 28.52
C ILE A 82 8.90 21.71 27.29
N GLU A 83 10.22 21.58 27.13
CA GLU A 83 10.79 20.76 26.06
C GLU A 83 10.38 19.28 26.20
N GLU A 84 10.44 18.72 27.40
CA GLU A 84 9.99 17.35 27.70
C GLU A 84 8.50 17.16 27.37
N GLN A 85 7.68 18.16 27.80
CA GLN A 85 6.26 18.13 27.49
C GLN A 85 5.99 18.21 25.98
N GLN A 86 6.71 19.06 25.25
CA GLN A 86 6.58 19.16 23.78
C GLN A 86 6.96 17.85 23.09
N ILE A 87 8.02 17.17 23.53
CA ILE A 87 8.43 15.87 23.01
C ILE A 87 7.34 14.82 23.26
N THR A 88 6.80 14.80 24.48
CA THR A 88 5.74 13.87 24.87
C THR A 88 4.46 14.09 24.05
N ASP A 89 4.06 15.34 23.88
CA ASP A 89 2.87 15.72 23.12
C ASP A 89 3.06 15.42 21.63
N ALA A 90 4.23 15.68 21.07
CA ALA A 90 4.55 15.34 19.69
C ALA A 90 4.51 13.82 19.45
N LYS A 91 5.05 13.02 20.37
CA LYS A 91 5.00 11.56 20.32
C LYS A 91 3.56 11.06 20.37
N ARG A 92 2.77 11.55 21.33
CA ARG A 92 1.34 11.20 21.45
C ARG A 92 0.55 11.56 20.18
N TYR A 93 0.83 12.71 19.59
CA TYR A 93 0.20 13.11 18.34
C TYR A 93 0.54 12.13 17.21
N GLN A 94 1.81 11.74 17.05
CA GLN A 94 2.24 10.77 16.04
C GLN A 94 1.59 9.40 16.24
N GLU A 95 1.54 8.92 17.51
CA GLU A 95 0.90 7.65 17.86
C GLU A 95 -0.61 7.67 17.54
N ASN A 96 -1.31 8.73 17.91
CA ASN A 96 -2.73 8.90 17.60
C ASN A 96 -2.99 9.00 16.09
N PHE A 97 -2.13 9.72 15.36
CA PHE A 97 -2.22 9.82 13.92
C PHE A 97 -2.01 8.46 13.25
N ALA A 98 -0.98 7.72 13.64
CA ALA A 98 -0.72 6.37 13.14
C ALA A 98 -1.88 5.42 13.45
N ALA A 99 -2.43 5.46 14.67
CA ALA A 99 -3.59 4.67 15.07
C ALA A 99 -4.84 5.01 14.23
N SER A 100 -5.07 6.29 13.98
CA SER A 100 -6.20 6.74 13.15
C SER A 100 -6.08 6.28 11.70
N MET A 101 -4.88 6.33 11.13
CA MET A 101 -4.61 5.84 9.78
C MET A 101 -4.77 4.33 9.68
N ALA A 102 -4.29 3.59 10.69
CA ALA A 102 -4.47 2.14 10.77
C ALA A 102 -5.95 1.75 10.89
N ALA A 103 -6.72 2.47 11.70
CA ALA A 103 -8.17 2.25 11.84
C ALA A 103 -8.92 2.51 10.51
N LYS A 104 -8.58 3.60 9.80
CA LYS A 104 -9.15 3.89 8.47
C LYS A 104 -8.80 2.80 7.46
N ALA A 105 -7.55 2.33 7.45
CA ALA A 105 -7.13 1.26 6.55
C ALA A 105 -7.88 -0.05 6.83
N ARG A 106 -8.11 -0.38 8.11
CA ARG A 106 -8.91 -1.55 8.51
C ARG A 106 -10.37 -1.41 8.07
N ALA A 107 -10.99 -0.26 8.30
CA ALA A 107 -12.38 -0.01 7.90
C ALA A 107 -12.58 -0.12 6.37
N VAL A 108 -11.65 0.43 5.59
CA VAL A 108 -11.68 0.31 4.11
C VAL A 108 -11.51 -1.16 3.68
N ARG A 109 -10.66 -1.92 4.37
CA ARG A 109 -10.48 -3.34 4.09
C ARG A 109 -11.74 -4.15 4.42
N GLU A 110 -12.32 -3.94 5.60
CA GLU A 110 -13.55 -4.60 6.04
C GLU A 110 -14.74 -4.26 5.11
N GLU A 111 -14.88 -2.99 4.71
CA GLU A 111 -15.90 -2.59 3.74
C GLU A 111 -15.72 -3.26 2.39
N ARG A 112 -14.45 -3.39 1.93
CA ARG A 112 -14.14 -4.08 0.68
C ARG A 112 -14.44 -5.57 0.77
N GLU A 113 -14.05 -6.22 1.87
CA GLU A 113 -14.32 -7.64 2.15
C GLU A 113 -15.84 -7.90 2.24
N ALA A 114 -16.59 -7.03 2.95
CA ALA A 114 -18.04 -7.10 3.04
C ALA A 114 -18.72 -6.93 1.67
N ARG A 115 -18.27 -5.98 0.85
CA ARG A 115 -18.79 -5.77 -0.51
C ARG A 115 -18.50 -6.96 -1.43
N VAL A 116 -17.33 -7.55 -1.30
CA VAL A 116 -16.98 -8.79 -2.01
C VAL A 116 -17.90 -9.92 -1.57
N GLN A 117 -18.08 -10.11 -0.26
CA GLN A 117 -18.96 -11.14 0.30
C GLN A 117 -20.42 -10.96 -0.13
N GLU A 118 -20.90 -9.72 -0.13
CA GLU A 118 -22.26 -9.40 -0.62
C GLU A 118 -22.41 -9.72 -2.12
N THR A 119 -21.39 -9.42 -2.93
CA THR A 119 -21.37 -9.74 -4.35
C THR A 119 -21.39 -11.25 -4.58
N TYR A 120 -20.65 -12.03 -3.80
CA TYR A 120 -20.66 -13.49 -3.85
C TYR A 120 -22.01 -14.06 -3.38
N SER A 121 -22.61 -13.50 -2.34
CA SER A 121 -23.92 -13.90 -1.83
C SER A 121 -25.03 -13.63 -2.85
N GLN A 122 -25.04 -12.45 -3.49
CA GLN A 122 -26.01 -12.09 -4.53
C GLN A 122 -25.83 -12.92 -5.81
N ALA A 123 -24.59 -13.35 -6.10
CA ALA A 123 -24.31 -14.21 -7.26
C ALA A 123 -24.62 -15.69 -7.01
N GLY A 124 -25.13 -16.07 -5.82
CA GLY A 124 -25.36 -17.48 -5.46
C GLY A 124 -24.06 -18.29 -5.23
N LEU A 125 -22.95 -17.59 -4.98
CA LEU A 125 -21.60 -18.18 -4.82
C LEU A 125 -21.20 -18.37 -3.36
N ALA A 126 -22.11 -18.10 -2.41
CA ALA A 126 -21.83 -18.20 -0.98
C ALA A 126 -21.50 -19.65 -0.53
N ASP A 127 -21.99 -20.66 -1.26
CA ASP A 127 -21.75 -22.06 -0.98
C ASP A 127 -20.44 -22.61 -1.58
N ALA A 128 -19.68 -21.79 -2.32
CA ALA A 128 -18.42 -22.23 -2.95
C ALA A 128 -17.21 -22.23 -2.00
N VAL A 129 -17.37 -21.78 -0.77
CA VAL A 129 -16.37 -21.89 0.30
C VAL A 129 -16.73 -23.08 1.19
N SER A 130 -16.54 -24.30 0.68
CA SER A 130 -16.57 -25.49 1.50
C SER A 130 -15.31 -25.57 2.36
N ASP A 131 -15.36 -26.28 3.50
CA ASP A 131 -14.22 -26.57 4.39
C ASP A 131 -13.03 -27.28 3.70
N GLU A 132 -13.17 -27.67 2.44
CA GLU A 132 -12.18 -28.27 1.55
C GLU A 132 -11.56 -27.25 0.57
N SER A 133 -11.46 -25.97 0.94
CA SER A 133 -10.81 -24.97 0.09
C SER A 133 -9.37 -25.39 -0.21
N PRO A 134 -8.91 -25.42 -1.47
CA PRO A 134 -7.52 -25.76 -1.84
C PRO A 134 -6.51 -24.66 -1.48
N LEU A 135 -6.94 -23.59 -0.84
CA LEU A 135 -6.05 -22.50 -0.40
C LEU A 135 -4.99 -23.04 0.59
N GLY A 136 -3.72 -22.75 0.27
CA GLY A 136 -2.58 -23.22 1.06
C GLY A 136 -2.19 -24.68 0.79
N GLN A 137 -2.94 -25.40 -0.05
CA GLN A 137 -2.61 -26.76 -0.47
C GLN A 137 -1.80 -26.74 -1.78
N THR A 138 -1.20 -27.89 -2.09
CA THR A 138 -0.53 -28.08 -3.39
C THR A 138 -1.58 -28.05 -4.51
N ALA A 139 -1.32 -27.27 -5.55
CA ALA A 139 -2.22 -27.23 -6.70
C ALA A 139 -2.25 -28.57 -7.42
N PRO A 140 -3.40 -28.97 -8.03
CA PRO A 140 -3.48 -30.14 -8.90
C PRO A 140 -2.48 -30.05 -10.04
N GLU A 141 -1.92 -31.17 -10.45
CA GLU A 141 -0.94 -31.22 -11.53
C GLU A 141 -1.58 -30.93 -12.89
N LEU A 142 -0.90 -30.10 -13.69
CA LEU A 142 -1.27 -29.84 -15.08
C LEU A 142 -0.70 -30.92 -16.00
N ASP A 143 -0.99 -32.18 -15.66
CA ASP A 143 -0.55 -33.34 -16.43
C ASP A 143 -1.53 -33.66 -17.59
N PHE A 144 -1.55 -32.72 -18.56
CA PHE A 144 -2.34 -32.86 -19.76
C PHE A 144 -1.47 -33.21 -20.96
N THR A 145 -1.97 -34.12 -21.78
CA THR A 145 -1.35 -34.51 -23.07
C THR A 145 -1.80 -33.59 -24.21
N ASN A 146 -2.99 -32.99 -24.07
CA ASN A 146 -3.62 -32.19 -25.12
C ASN A 146 -3.62 -30.71 -24.74
N TRP A 147 -3.03 -29.87 -25.61
CA TRP A 147 -2.88 -28.43 -25.38
C TRP A 147 -3.20 -27.66 -26.66
N PHE A 148 -4.04 -26.67 -26.54
CA PHE A 148 -4.13 -25.61 -27.50
C PHE A 148 -2.96 -24.61 -27.25
N GLY A 149 -2.04 -24.55 -28.20
CA GLY A 149 -0.77 -23.86 -28.07
C GLY A 149 0.34 -24.74 -27.47
N VAL A 150 1.48 -24.11 -27.16
CA VAL A 150 2.67 -24.82 -26.66
C VAL A 150 2.57 -24.98 -25.13
N LYS A 151 2.69 -26.22 -24.62
CA LYS A 151 2.73 -26.49 -23.17
C LYS A 151 3.81 -25.62 -22.52
N PRO A 152 3.46 -24.79 -21.52
CA PRO A 152 4.41 -23.84 -20.93
C PRO A 152 5.31 -24.50 -19.91
N SER A 153 6.49 -23.90 -19.68
CA SER A 153 7.30 -24.19 -18.51
C SER A 153 6.84 -23.32 -17.34
N LEU A 154 6.41 -23.94 -16.25
CA LEU A 154 5.90 -23.28 -15.06
C LEU A 154 6.97 -23.13 -13.96
N ALA A 155 8.10 -23.78 -14.11
CA ALA A 155 9.15 -23.81 -13.09
C ALA A 155 9.63 -22.39 -12.70
N GLY A 156 9.57 -22.11 -11.40
CA GLY A 156 10.03 -20.84 -10.84
C GLY A 156 9.15 -19.62 -11.15
N LYS A 157 7.93 -19.84 -11.66
CA LYS A 157 6.98 -18.78 -11.97
C LYS A 157 5.72 -18.90 -11.14
N PHE A 158 5.11 -17.78 -10.82
CA PHE A 158 3.71 -17.77 -10.41
C PHE A 158 2.83 -18.19 -11.60
N THR A 159 1.84 -19.02 -11.34
CA THR A 159 0.95 -19.50 -12.38
C THR A 159 -0.48 -19.08 -12.13
N ILE A 160 -1.11 -18.43 -13.10
CA ILE A 160 -2.54 -18.16 -13.11
C ILE A 160 -3.20 -19.25 -13.94
N ILE A 161 -3.94 -20.15 -13.29
CA ILE A 161 -4.70 -21.20 -13.97
C ILE A 161 -6.13 -20.71 -14.13
N SER A 162 -6.52 -20.37 -15.37
CA SER A 162 -7.88 -19.94 -15.69
C SER A 162 -8.72 -21.13 -16.12
N VAL A 163 -9.68 -21.50 -15.27
CA VAL A 163 -10.69 -22.51 -15.62
C VAL A 163 -11.85 -21.81 -16.32
N TRP A 164 -12.11 -22.17 -17.56
CA TRP A 164 -13.01 -21.40 -18.41
C TRP A 164 -13.72 -22.24 -19.48
N SER A 165 -14.72 -21.65 -20.13
CA SER A 165 -15.40 -22.25 -21.29
C SER A 165 -15.56 -21.25 -22.43
N PRO A 166 -15.23 -21.64 -23.67
CA PRO A 166 -15.45 -20.84 -24.87
C PRO A 166 -16.92 -20.43 -25.08
N LYS A 167 -17.85 -21.25 -24.62
CA LYS A 167 -19.30 -21.01 -24.75
C LYS A 167 -19.82 -19.98 -23.75
N SER A 168 -19.07 -19.72 -22.64
CA SER A 168 -19.48 -18.79 -21.62
C SER A 168 -19.03 -17.35 -21.93
N ALA A 169 -19.98 -16.44 -22.14
CA ALA A 169 -19.69 -15.02 -22.33
C ALA A 169 -19.00 -14.41 -21.10
N SER A 170 -19.34 -14.89 -19.89
CA SER A 170 -18.70 -14.47 -18.63
C SER A 170 -17.22 -14.84 -18.61
N CYS A 171 -16.84 -16.01 -19.13
CA CYS A 171 -15.45 -16.41 -19.26
C CYS A 171 -14.70 -15.58 -20.31
N ARG A 172 -15.27 -15.46 -21.50
CA ARG A 172 -14.65 -14.72 -22.61
C ARG A 172 -14.33 -13.26 -22.25
N LYS A 173 -15.15 -12.63 -21.44
CA LYS A 173 -14.94 -11.25 -20.96
C LYS A 173 -13.57 -11.04 -20.31
N TRP A 174 -12.98 -12.07 -19.69
CA TRP A 174 -11.73 -11.96 -18.96
C TRP A 174 -10.49 -12.31 -19.76
N ILE A 175 -10.65 -12.87 -20.96
CA ILE A 175 -9.52 -13.24 -21.83
C ILE A 175 -8.59 -12.05 -22.09
N PRO A 176 -9.06 -10.85 -22.46
CA PRO A 176 -8.16 -9.72 -22.70
C PRO A 176 -7.34 -9.32 -21.47
N ALA A 177 -7.95 -9.34 -20.29
CA ALA A 177 -7.25 -9.01 -19.05
C ALA A 177 -6.19 -10.06 -18.70
N LEU A 178 -6.46 -11.34 -18.91
CA LEU A 178 -5.50 -12.43 -18.69
C LEU A 178 -4.35 -12.39 -19.71
N ASN A 179 -4.63 -12.08 -20.97
CA ASN A 179 -3.61 -11.85 -22.00
C ASN A 179 -2.67 -10.70 -21.61
N GLU A 180 -3.23 -9.59 -21.12
CA GLU A 180 -2.45 -8.42 -20.70
C GLU A 180 -1.61 -8.73 -19.46
N LEU A 181 -2.13 -9.47 -18.47
CA LEU A 181 -1.37 -9.90 -17.31
C LEU A 181 -0.17 -10.76 -17.71
N ARG A 182 -0.36 -11.74 -18.59
CA ARG A 182 0.71 -12.60 -19.11
C ARG A 182 1.81 -11.78 -19.78
N LYS A 183 1.43 -10.80 -20.60
CA LYS A 183 2.34 -9.91 -21.31
C LYS A 183 3.09 -8.96 -20.36
N THR A 184 2.36 -8.30 -19.48
CA THR A 184 2.92 -7.28 -18.56
C THR A 184 3.86 -7.88 -17.52
N LEU A 185 3.61 -9.12 -17.07
CA LEU A 185 4.37 -9.83 -16.05
C LEU A 185 5.18 -11.00 -16.63
N ALA A 186 5.51 -10.94 -17.92
CA ALA A 186 6.30 -11.95 -18.60
C ALA A 186 7.59 -12.27 -17.83
N GLY A 187 7.90 -13.55 -17.68
CA GLY A 187 9.04 -14.04 -16.92
C GLY A 187 8.79 -14.29 -15.43
N LYS A 188 7.84 -13.58 -14.80
CA LYS A 188 7.43 -13.79 -13.40
C LYS A 188 6.13 -14.55 -13.26
N VAL A 189 5.21 -14.35 -14.19
CA VAL A 189 3.89 -14.98 -14.21
C VAL A 189 3.69 -15.72 -15.53
N GLU A 190 3.13 -16.92 -15.44
CA GLU A 190 2.56 -17.63 -16.58
C GLU A 190 1.04 -17.72 -16.42
N VAL A 191 0.32 -17.58 -17.53
CA VAL A 191 -1.13 -17.77 -17.57
C VAL A 191 -1.41 -19.03 -18.38
N VAL A 192 -2.25 -19.90 -17.83
CA VAL A 192 -2.64 -21.17 -18.43
C VAL A 192 -4.16 -21.28 -18.38
N GLY A 193 -4.77 -21.66 -19.50
CA GLY A 193 -6.18 -22.02 -19.52
C GLY A 193 -6.37 -23.52 -19.24
N VAL A 194 -7.51 -23.87 -18.61
CA VAL A 194 -8.01 -25.25 -18.53
C VAL A 194 -9.48 -25.23 -18.96
N THR A 195 -9.84 -26.10 -19.89
CA THR A 195 -11.22 -26.18 -20.38
C THR A 195 -11.61 -27.62 -20.78
N SER A 196 -12.87 -27.95 -20.65
CA SER A 196 -13.43 -29.21 -21.17
C SER A 196 -13.83 -29.13 -22.63
N ALA A 197 -13.70 -27.97 -23.26
CA ALA A 197 -14.00 -27.78 -24.70
C ALA A 197 -12.91 -28.37 -25.57
N SER A 198 -13.24 -28.61 -26.85
CA SER A 198 -12.27 -29.08 -27.82
C SER A 198 -11.32 -27.97 -28.30
N GLU A 199 -10.21 -28.36 -28.93
CA GLU A 199 -9.27 -27.41 -29.53
C GLU A 199 -9.93 -26.52 -30.58
N ASP A 200 -10.84 -27.07 -31.36
CA ASP A 200 -11.58 -26.32 -32.40
C ASP A 200 -12.43 -25.23 -31.75
N GLU A 201 -13.14 -25.55 -30.66
CA GLU A 201 -13.94 -24.56 -29.92
C GLU A 201 -13.08 -23.48 -29.33
N VAL A 202 -11.89 -23.82 -28.78
CA VAL A 202 -10.93 -22.84 -28.26
C VAL A 202 -10.39 -21.97 -29.39
N SER A 203 -10.05 -22.57 -30.53
CA SER A 203 -9.52 -21.86 -31.72
C SER A 203 -10.50 -20.84 -32.31
N GLN A 204 -11.80 -21.12 -32.19
CA GLN A 204 -12.87 -20.25 -32.69
C GLN A 204 -13.32 -19.18 -31.69
N THR A 205 -12.77 -19.20 -30.47
CA THR A 205 -13.16 -18.23 -29.43
C THR A 205 -12.80 -16.80 -29.81
N ASP A 206 -13.70 -15.87 -29.51
CA ASP A 206 -13.49 -14.45 -29.65
C ASP A 206 -13.85 -13.75 -28.29
N PRO A 207 -12.92 -12.99 -27.69
CA PRO A 207 -11.54 -12.72 -28.13
C PRO A 207 -10.62 -13.94 -28.04
N LYS A 208 -9.51 -13.92 -28.80
CA LYS A 208 -8.50 -15.00 -28.84
C LYS A 208 -7.71 -15.03 -27.51
N THR A 209 -7.34 -16.24 -27.09
CA THR A 209 -6.40 -16.45 -25.99
C THR A 209 -4.96 -16.36 -26.50
N ASP A 210 -4.12 -15.56 -25.84
CA ASP A 210 -2.66 -15.52 -26.06
C ASP A 210 -1.92 -16.49 -25.13
N PHE A 211 -2.65 -17.19 -24.28
CA PHE A 211 -2.10 -18.16 -23.33
C PHE A 211 -2.45 -19.59 -23.73
N PRO A 212 -1.54 -20.56 -23.46
CA PRO A 212 -1.77 -21.96 -23.72
C PRO A 212 -2.94 -22.49 -22.89
N THR A 213 -3.75 -23.34 -23.46
CA THR A 213 -4.92 -23.90 -22.80
C THR A 213 -4.86 -25.43 -22.84
N ALA A 214 -4.90 -26.04 -21.65
CA ALA A 214 -5.03 -27.50 -21.51
C ALA A 214 -6.46 -27.93 -21.80
N ILE A 215 -6.61 -29.04 -22.56
CA ILE A 215 -7.89 -29.63 -22.89
C ILE A 215 -8.17 -30.76 -21.89
N ASP A 216 -9.19 -30.58 -21.07
CA ASP A 216 -9.63 -31.52 -20.04
C ASP A 216 -11.08 -31.96 -20.27
N PRO A 217 -11.33 -32.86 -21.26
CA PRO A 217 -12.70 -33.22 -21.62
C PRO A 217 -13.48 -33.94 -20.52
N LYS A 218 -12.79 -34.45 -19.50
CA LYS A 218 -13.41 -35.13 -18.35
C LYS A 218 -13.64 -34.22 -17.17
N GLY A 219 -13.11 -33.00 -17.20
CA GLY A 219 -13.22 -32.07 -16.07
C GLY A 219 -12.45 -32.49 -14.82
N ARG A 220 -11.44 -33.35 -14.94
CA ARG A 220 -10.65 -33.87 -13.80
C ARG A 220 -10.03 -32.74 -13.00
N PHE A 221 -9.44 -31.77 -13.67
CA PHE A 221 -8.81 -30.62 -12.99
C PHE A 221 -9.83 -29.80 -12.23
N LEU A 222 -11.02 -29.59 -12.76
CA LEU A 222 -12.09 -28.85 -12.08
C LEU A 222 -12.48 -29.53 -10.80
N GLU A 223 -12.62 -30.86 -10.82
CA GLU A 223 -12.98 -31.68 -9.68
C GLU A 223 -11.88 -31.65 -8.61
N GLU A 224 -10.62 -31.93 -8.97
CA GLU A 224 -9.46 -31.92 -8.08
C GLU A 224 -9.18 -30.54 -7.48
N ALA A 225 -9.43 -29.46 -8.25
CA ALA A 225 -9.26 -28.09 -7.79
C ALA A 225 -10.47 -27.54 -7.02
N GLY A 226 -11.54 -28.31 -6.85
CA GLY A 226 -12.76 -27.87 -6.18
C GLY A 226 -13.47 -26.72 -6.89
N VAL A 227 -13.33 -26.61 -8.24
CA VAL A 227 -13.96 -25.54 -9.02
C VAL A 227 -15.38 -25.90 -9.38
N THR A 228 -16.33 -25.22 -8.78
CA THR A 228 -17.78 -25.46 -8.98
C THR A 228 -18.44 -24.46 -9.94
N THR A 229 -17.83 -23.30 -10.16
CA THR A 229 -18.40 -22.21 -10.97
C THR A 229 -17.37 -21.60 -11.90
N LEU A 230 -17.83 -21.12 -13.08
CA LEU A 230 -17.00 -20.44 -14.09
C LEU A 230 -17.48 -19.00 -14.34
N PRO A 231 -16.56 -18.06 -14.59
CA PRO A 231 -15.10 -18.20 -14.66
C PRO A 231 -14.46 -18.33 -13.30
N CYS A 232 -13.42 -19.15 -13.18
CA CYS A 232 -12.63 -19.30 -11.98
C CYS A 232 -11.15 -19.24 -12.30
N VAL A 233 -10.34 -18.68 -11.41
CA VAL A 233 -8.89 -18.73 -11.51
C VAL A 233 -8.27 -19.23 -10.21
N LEU A 234 -7.23 -20.04 -10.37
CA LEU A 234 -6.30 -20.37 -9.29
C LEU A 234 -5.03 -19.55 -9.51
N LEU A 235 -4.52 -18.94 -8.44
CA LEU A 235 -3.18 -18.38 -8.43
C LEU A 235 -2.28 -19.31 -7.62
N VAL A 236 -1.25 -19.80 -8.26
CA VAL A 236 -0.30 -20.77 -7.72
C VAL A 236 1.07 -20.12 -7.62
N ASP A 237 1.74 -20.27 -6.50
CA ASP A 237 3.08 -19.73 -6.30
C ASP A 237 4.18 -20.61 -6.92
N THR A 238 5.43 -20.18 -6.77
CA THR A 238 6.62 -20.89 -7.28
C THR A 238 6.87 -22.25 -6.63
N ASN A 239 6.22 -22.53 -5.48
CA ASN A 239 6.27 -23.80 -4.75
C ASN A 239 5.06 -24.70 -5.05
N ASN A 240 4.29 -24.37 -6.08
CA ASN A 240 3.05 -25.07 -6.46
C ASN A 240 1.96 -25.03 -5.38
N VAL A 241 1.90 -24.00 -4.55
CA VAL A 241 0.88 -23.81 -3.52
C VAL A 241 -0.19 -22.83 -3.99
N VAL A 242 -1.47 -23.18 -3.82
CA VAL A 242 -2.60 -22.32 -4.17
C VAL A 242 -2.69 -21.15 -3.21
N ARG A 243 -2.52 -19.94 -3.74
CA ARG A 243 -2.58 -18.68 -3.00
C ARG A 243 -3.88 -17.92 -3.18
N TYR A 244 -4.62 -18.26 -4.21
CA TYR A 244 -5.96 -17.71 -4.45
C TYR A 244 -6.76 -18.68 -5.29
N LEU A 245 -8.04 -18.82 -4.98
CA LEU A 245 -9.05 -19.48 -5.80
C LEU A 245 -10.28 -18.57 -5.84
N GLY A 246 -10.76 -18.25 -7.02
CA GLY A 246 -11.96 -17.45 -7.16
C GLY A 246 -12.09 -16.72 -8.50
N HIS A 247 -12.88 -15.64 -8.49
CA HIS A 247 -13.20 -14.92 -9.71
C HIS A 247 -12.00 -14.13 -10.28
N PRO A 248 -11.75 -14.13 -11.61
CA PRO A 248 -10.59 -13.47 -12.24
C PRO A 248 -10.50 -11.96 -11.98
N ALA A 249 -11.59 -11.28 -11.63
CA ALA A 249 -11.59 -9.85 -11.31
C ALA A 249 -10.67 -9.47 -10.14
N ALA A 250 -10.38 -10.39 -9.23
CA ALA A 250 -9.51 -10.15 -8.09
C ALA A 250 -8.01 -10.26 -8.45
N VAL A 251 -7.68 -10.90 -9.59
CA VAL A 251 -6.31 -11.08 -10.04
C VAL A 251 -5.88 -9.91 -10.91
N THR A 252 -5.25 -8.94 -10.28
CA THR A 252 -4.75 -7.72 -10.93
C THR A 252 -3.23 -7.62 -10.81
N THR A 253 -2.59 -6.78 -11.64
CA THR A 253 -1.15 -6.51 -11.54
C THR A 253 -0.73 -6.05 -10.14
N ASN A 254 -1.57 -5.27 -9.45
CA ASN A 254 -1.27 -4.79 -8.10
C ASN A 254 -1.36 -5.92 -7.07
N THR A 255 -2.37 -6.79 -7.18
CA THR A 255 -2.53 -7.97 -6.30
C THR A 255 -1.32 -8.90 -6.43
N LEU A 256 -0.89 -9.17 -7.67
CA LEU A 256 0.26 -10.02 -7.95
C LEU A 256 1.58 -9.43 -7.44
N ARG A 257 1.80 -8.13 -7.63
CA ARG A 257 3.01 -7.46 -7.10
C ARG A 257 3.11 -7.53 -5.57
N GLY A 258 1.98 -7.51 -4.87
CA GLY A 258 1.94 -7.70 -3.41
C GLY A 258 2.41 -9.10 -3.00
N LEU A 259 2.02 -10.13 -3.76
CA LEU A 259 2.40 -11.52 -3.50
C LEU A 259 3.88 -11.80 -3.80
N PHE A 260 4.45 -11.16 -4.83
CA PHE A 260 5.88 -11.32 -5.16
C PHE A 260 6.79 -10.84 -4.03
N LYS A 261 6.44 -9.74 -3.35
CA LYS A 261 7.23 -9.21 -2.23
C LYS A 261 7.28 -10.16 -1.03
N ASN A 262 6.18 -10.87 -0.77
CA ASN A 262 6.07 -11.80 0.36
C ASN A 262 6.69 -13.17 0.08
N SER A 263 7.11 -13.46 -1.15
CA SER A 263 7.75 -14.73 -1.54
C SER A 263 9.27 -14.64 -1.67
N GLU A 264 9.84 -13.44 -1.56
CA GLU A 264 11.29 -13.19 -1.59
C GLU A 264 11.88 -13.05 -0.15
N GLU A 265 11.03 -13.09 0.91
CA GLU A 265 11.40 -13.17 2.33
C GLU A 265 11.34 -14.63 2.85
#